data_cea0d5f8a6941c1ce0e24ff111c1bc36
#
_entry.id   cea0d5f8a6941c1ce0e24ff111c1bc36
#
_cell.length_a   1.000
_cell.length_b   1.000
_cell.length_c   1.000
_cell.angle_alpha   90.00
_cell.angle_beta   90.00
_cell.angle_gamma   90.00
#
_symmetry.space_group_name_H-M   'P 1'
#
loop_
_entity.id
_entity.type
_entity.pdbx_description
1 polymer ?
#
loop_
_entity_poly.entity_id
_entity_poly.type
_entity_poly.pdbx_seq_one_letter_code
_entity_poly.pdbx_strand_id
1 'polypeptide(L)'
;FTRPDDLAAKVIKHLVGSIKNFENKMVDDLIVGNAVPEAEQGMQMGRYISLLALSKEVPGMIINRYCGSGLEAIHLACARIHAGTANCIVAGGTESMSMVPMMGYKSALNYTISKEHPDYYLNMGLTAEELAKEYSITREMSDEFSLNSHQKAIHAIKKGFFKDEIVSIEVEETYINKE
;
A
#
# COMPACT_ATOMS: atom_id res chain seq x y z
N PHE A 1 5.32 -8.64 -14.93
CA PHE A 1 4.88 -7.86 -13.75
C PHE A 1 5.99 -7.81 -12.72
N THR A 2 6.19 -6.65 -12.08
CA THR A 2 7.13 -6.51 -10.97
C THR A 2 6.47 -7.02 -9.70
N ARG A 3 7.17 -7.90 -8.97
CA ARG A 3 6.69 -8.42 -7.67
C ARG A 3 6.61 -7.28 -6.64
N PRO A 4 5.57 -7.27 -5.79
CA PRO A 4 5.39 -6.20 -4.79
C PRO A 4 6.50 -6.16 -3.72
N ASP A 5 7.08 -7.30 -3.36
CA ASP A 5 8.23 -7.38 -2.46
C ASP A 5 9.50 -6.77 -3.08
N ASP A 6 9.78 -7.06 -4.35
CA ASP A 6 10.91 -6.49 -5.08
C ASP A 6 10.75 -4.97 -5.27
N LEU A 7 9.52 -4.53 -5.59
CA LEU A 7 9.18 -3.12 -5.73
C LEU A 7 9.47 -2.35 -4.43
N ALA A 8 8.93 -2.83 -3.32
CA ALA A 8 9.15 -2.23 -2.00
C ALA A 8 10.63 -2.25 -1.60
N ALA A 9 11.33 -3.36 -1.84
CA ALA A 9 12.76 -3.48 -1.52
C ALA A 9 13.61 -2.46 -2.30
N LYS A 10 13.31 -2.20 -3.57
CA LYS A 10 14.00 -1.18 -4.38
C LYS A 10 13.79 0.23 -3.81
N VAL A 11 12.54 0.56 -3.43
CA VAL A 11 12.21 1.86 -2.81
C VAL A 11 12.93 2.03 -1.48
N ILE A 12 12.92 1.01 -0.61
CA ILE A 12 13.59 1.07 0.69
C ILE A 12 15.12 1.20 0.53
N LYS A 13 15.75 0.45 -0.38
CA LYS A 13 17.18 0.59 -0.67
C LYS A 13 17.54 2.03 -1.09
N HIS A 14 16.71 2.64 -1.94
CA HIS A 14 16.93 4.02 -2.33
C HIS A 14 16.78 4.96 -1.13
N LEU A 15 15.71 4.80 -0.33
CA LEU A 15 15.45 5.61 0.86
C LEU A 15 16.63 5.59 1.82
N VAL A 16 17.04 4.40 2.28
CA VAL A 16 18.14 4.29 3.26
C VAL A 16 19.49 4.70 2.67
N GLY A 17 19.71 4.46 1.38
CA GLY A 17 20.92 4.88 0.68
C GLY A 17 21.03 6.39 0.44
N SER A 18 19.91 7.13 0.49
CA SER A 18 19.89 8.58 0.35
C SER A 18 20.27 9.32 1.64
N ILE A 19 20.25 8.63 2.78
CA ILE A 19 20.51 9.23 4.09
C ILE A 19 22.02 9.14 4.41
N LYS A 20 22.66 10.28 4.57
CA LYS A 20 24.09 10.35 4.87
C LYS A 20 24.42 9.69 6.20
N ASN A 21 25.43 8.82 6.23
CA ASN A 21 25.90 8.09 7.42
C ASN A 21 24.83 7.17 8.05
N PHE A 22 23.86 6.73 7.26
CA PHE A 22 22.85 5.78 7.72
C PHE A 22 23.29 4.34 7.40
N GLU A 23 23.19 3.45 8.36
CA GLU A 23 23.46 2.04 8.21
C GLU A 23 22.16 1.24 8.37
N ASN A 24 21.95 0.22 7.52
CA ASN A 24 20.73 -0.60 7.54
C ASN A 24 20.45 -1.25 8.91
N LYS A 25 21.51 -1.54 9.69
CA LYS A 25 21.38 -2.07 11.07
C LYS A 25 20.81 -1.08 12.09
N MET A 26 20.72 0.21 11.74
CA MET A 26 20.10 1.22 12.60
C MET A 26 18.58 1.12 12.60
N VAL A 27 18.01 0.36 11.68
CA VAL A 27 16.56 0.11 11.59
C VAL A 27 16.19 -0.97 12.59
N ASP A 28 15.32 -0.65 13.54
CA ASP A 28 14.82 -1.59 14.56
C ASP A 28 13.72 -2.50 14.02
N ASP A 29 12.91 -2.05 13.05
CA ASP A 29 11.84 -2.83 12.45
C ASP A 29 11.42 -2.28 11.08
N LEU A 30 10.77 -3.14 10.28
CA LEU A 30 10.08 -2.79 9.05
C LEU A 30 8.60 -3.14 9.18
N ILE A 31 7.72 -2.14 9.02
CA ILE A 31 6.27 -2.33 9.09
C ILE A 31 5.66 -2.00 7.73
N VAL A 32 5.09 -3.01 7.06
CA VAL A 32 4.55 -2.88 5.71
C VAL A 32 3.04 -3.10 5.73
N GLY A 33 2.30 -2.10 5.28
CA GLY A 33 0.88 -2.23 5.02
C GLY A 33 0.62 -3.02 3.73
N ASN A 34 -0.28 -4.00 3.81
CA ASN A 34 -0.74 -4.77 2.65
C ASN A 34 -2.17 -5.23 2.88
N ALA A 35 -3.05 -5.02 1.89
CA ALA A 35 -4.48 -5.27 2.03
C ALA A 35 -4.85 -6.74 1.75
N VAL A 36 -4.13 -7.42 0.85
CA VAL A 36 -4.40 -8.80 0.46
C VAL A 36 -3.11 -9.64 0.58
N PRO A 37 -2.77 -10.14 1.77
CA PRO A 37 -1.53 -10.87 2.03
C PRO A 37 -1.62 -12.34 1.54
N GLU A 38 -1.86 -12.53 0.25
CA GLU A 38 -1.95 -13.82 -0.43
C GLU A 38 -0.92 -13.94 -1.55
N ALA A 39 -0.62 -15.15 -1.98
CA ALA A 39 0.30 -15.47 -3.08
C ALA A 39 1.63 -14.70 -2.98
N GLU A 40 1.99 -13.86 -3.96
CA GLU A 40 3.22 -13.06 -3.97
C GLU A 40 3.28 -12.05 -2.83
N GLN A 41 2.17 -11.73 -2.19
CA GLN A 41 2.05 -10.85 -1.04
C GLN A 41 1.93 -11.61 0.29
N GLY A 42 1.91 -12.94 0.23
CA GLY A 42 1.74 -13.83 1.38
C GLY A 42 2.99 -14.06 2.21
N MET A 43 2.92 -15.04 3.12
CA MET A 43 4.03 -15.58 3.90
C MET A 43 4.87 -14.52 4.62
N GLN A 44 4.25 -13.49 5.19
CA GLN A 44 4.96 -12.39 5.84
C GLN A 44 5.91 -11.64 4.89
N MET A 45 5.38 -11.19 3.77
CA MET A 45 6.13 -10.43 2.76
C MET A 45 6.99 -9.30 3.37
N GLY A 46 6.55 -8.66 4.47
CA GLY A 46 7.33 -7.67 5.20
C GLY A 46 8.70 -8.18 5.64
N ARG A 47 8.79 -9.46 6.04
CA ARG A 47 10.08 -10.09 6.38
C ARG A 47 10.95 -10.29 5.13
N TYR A 48 10.38 -10.69 4.01
CA TYR A 48 11.13 -10.82 2.76
C TYR A 48 11.66 -9.48 2.27
N ILE A 49 10.85 -8.44 2.33
CA ILE A 49 11.28 -7.08 1.99
C ILE A 49 12.45 -6.64 2.88
N SER A 50 12.38 -6.90 4.20
CA SER A 50 13.48 -6.60 5.12
C SER A 50 14.76 -7.34 4.72
N LEU A 51 14.70 -8.62 4.41
CA LEU A 51 15.86 -9.43 3.97
C LEU A 51 16.44 -8.95 2.64
N LEU A 52 15.60 -8.44 1.74
CA LEU A 52 16.03 -7.95 0.43
C LEU A 52 16.64 -6.53 0.50
N ALA A 53 16.20 -5.70 1.45
CA ALA A 53 16.53 -4.27 1.45
C ALA A 53 17.39 -3.81 2.63
N LEU A 54 17.32 -4.50 3.75
CA LEU A 54 17.95 -4.11 5.03
C LEU A 54 18.95 -5.15 5.52
N SER A 55 19.36 -5.06 6.78
CA SER A 55 20.18 -6.09 7.44
C SER A 55 19.32 -7.29 7.83
N LYS A 56 19.91 -8.48 7.82
CA LYS A 56 19.24 -9.75 8.21
C LYS A 56 18.72 -9.73 9.66
N GLU A 57 19.30 -8.90 10.50
CA GLU A 57 18.89 -8.71 11.90
C GLU A 57 17.61 -7.87 12.04
N VAL A 58 17.27 -7.08 11.03
CA VAL A 58 16.07 -6.23 11.06
C VAL A 58 14.83 -7.09 10.84
N PRO A 59 13.90 -7.16 11.80
CA PRO A 59 12.63 -7.85 11.60
C PRO A 59 11.76 -7.14 10.57
N GLY A 60 10.69 -7.78 10.15
CA GLY A 60 9.72 -7.16 9.25
C GLY A 60 8.37 -7.83 9.40
N MET A 61 7.30 -7.04 9.38
CA MET A 61 5.94 -7.56 9.48
C MET A 61 5.01 -6.90 8.47
N ILE A 62 3.91 -7.61 8.19
CA ILE A 62 2.75 -7.09 7.46
C ILE A 62 1.68 -6.69 8.47
N ILE A 63 1.03 -5.57 8.21
CA ILE A 63 -0.23 -5.21 8.88
C ILE A 63 -1.31 -4.96 7.85
N ASN A 64 -2.54 -5.26 8.22
CA ASN A 64 -3.70 -5.14 7.35
C ASN A 64 -4.82 -4.34 8.02
N ARG A 65 -5.17 -3.24 7.38
CA ARG A 65 -6.38 -2.45 7.62
C ARG A 65 -6.95 -2.00 6.26
N TYR A 66 -6.96 -2.93 5.29
CA TYR A 66 -7.34 -2.67 3.89
C TYR A 66 -6.66 -1.40 3.34
N CYS A 67 -7.42 -0.47 2.75
CA CYS A 67 -6.88 0.77 2.17
C CYS A 67 -6.17 1.68 3.17
N GLY A 68 -6.39 1.52 4.47
CA GLY A 68 -5.71 2.23 5.56
C GLY A 68 -4.40 1.59 6.04
N SER A 69 -3.97 0.46 5.46
CA SER A 69 -2.83 -0.32 5.96
C SER A 69 -1.52 0.47 5.99
N GLY A 70 -1.25 1.28 4.95
CA GLY A 70 -0.04 2.10 4.90
C GLY A 70 -0.02 3.18 6.00
N LEU A 71 -1.15 3.84 6.25
CA LEU A 71 -1.28 4.81 7.34
C LEU A 71 -1.16 4.14 8.70
N GLU A 72 -1.75 2.94 8.87
CA GLU A 72 -1.63 2.16 10.11
C GLU A 72 -0.18 1.73 10.38
N ALA A 73 0.59 1.40 9.33
CA ALA A 73 2.02 1.10 9.45
C ALA A 73 2.80 2.30 10.04
N ILE A 74 2.54 3.49 9.54
CA ILE A 74 3.15 4.73 10.02
C ILE A 74 2.70 5.01 11.47
N HIS A 75 1.41 4.89 11.76
CA HIS A 75 0.86 5.09 13.11
C HIS A 75 1.52 4.15 14.12
N LEU A 76 1.61 2.85 13.80
CA LEU A 76 2.23 1.88 14.67
C LEU A 76 3.73 2.16 14.87
N ALA A 77 4.45 2.55 13.82
CA ALA A 77 5.86 2.96 13.93
C ALA A 77 6.02 4.15 14.89
N CYS A 78 5.22 5.19 14.72
CA CYS A 78 5.23 6.37 15.61
C CYS A 78 4.91 5.99 17.06
N ALA A 79 3.91 5.14 17.28
CA ALA A 79 3.51 4.68 18.60
C ALA A 79 4.65 3.92 19.31
N ARG A 80 5.36 3.03 18.59
CA ARG A 80 6.49 2.27 19.14
C ARG A 80 7.69 3.17 19.47
N ILE A 81 7.99 4.14 18.63
CA ILE A 81 9.06 5.11 18.89
C ILE A 81 8.68 5.97 20.10
N HIS A 82 7.45 6.45 20.16
CA HIS A 82 6.96 7.24 21.30
C HIS A 82 6.98 6.45 22.63
N ALA A 83 6.67 5.16 22.58
CA ALA A 83 6.73 4.26 23.74
C ALA A 83 8.18 3.88 24.14
N GLY A 84 9.21 4.30 23.41
CA GLY A 84 10.61 3.97 23.66
C GLY A 84 10.98 2.52 23.36
N THR A 85 10.15 1.79 22.57
CA THR A 85 10.40 0.39 22.21
C THR A 85 11.16 0.25 20.88
N ALA A 86 11.37 1.35 20.18
CA ALA A 86 12.18 1.44 18.97
C ALA A 86 12.70 2.87 18.81
N ASN A 87 13.80 3.04 18.06
CA ASN A 87 14.37 4.34 17.74
C ASN A 87 14.22 4.70 16.26
N CYS A 88 14.24 3.70 15.39
CA CYS A 88 14.15 3.88 13.95
C CYS A 88 13.34 2.75 13.30
N ILE A 89 12.26 3.10 12.65
CA ILE A 89 11.39 2.14 11.95
C ILE A 89 11.18 2.60 10.52
N VAL A 90 11.31 1.70 9.57
CA VAL A 90 10.84 1.91 8.19
C VAL A 90 9.38 1.49 8.11
N ALA A 91 8.50 2.39 7.68
CA ALA A 91 7.07 2.12 7.58
C ALA A 91 6.52 2.60 6.23
N GLY A 92 5.60 1.86 5.67
CA GLY A 92 4.95 2.18 4.39
C GLY A 92 4.00 1.07 3.96
N GLY A 93 3.80 0.93 2.66
CA GLY A 93 2.94 -0.13 2.12
C GLY A 93 3.31 -0.49 0.69
N THR A 94 2.92 -1.68 0.28
CA THR A 94 3.03 -2.16 -1.09
C THR A 94 1.85 -3.05 -1.44
N GLU A 95 1.38 -2.97 -2.67
CA GLU A 95 0.25 -3.73 -3.17
C GLU A 95 0.40 -3.96 -4.67
N SER A 96 0.05 -5.15 -5.15
CA SER A 96 -0.03 -5.44 -6.58
C SER A 96 -1.38 -6.07 -6.92
N MET A 97 -2.33 -5.24 -7.30
CA MET A 97 -3.65 -5.68 -7.77
C MET A 97 -3.60 -6.30 -9.17
N SER A 98 -2.47 -6.20 -9.87
CA SER A 98 -2.23 -6.89 -11.15
C SER A 98 -1.81 -8.34 -10.97
N MET A 99 -1.22 -8.70 -9.82
CA MET A 99 -0.79 -10.06 -9.51
C MET A 99 -1.75 -10.75 -8.55
N VAL A 100 -2.30 -10.03 -7.59
CA VAL A 100 -3.24 -10.56 -6.59
C VAL A 100 -4.58 -9.85 -6.72
N PRO A 101 -5.68 -10.57 -6.96
CA PRO A 101 -7.01 -9.97 -7.08
C PRO A 101 -7.40 -9.21 -5.81
N MET A 102 -8.20 -8.15 -5.95
CA MET A 102 -8.62 -7.29 -4.83
C MET A 102 -9.33 -8.03 -3.69
N MET A 103 -10.03 -9.14 -3.99
CA MET A 103 -10.69 -10.00 -3.00
C MET A 103 -9.87 -11.21 -2.59
N GLY A 104 -8.60 -11.29 -3.02
CA GLY A 104 -7.78 -12.49 -2.88
C GLY A 104 -8.19 -13.61 -3.82
N TYR A 105 -7.50 -14.73 -3.73
CA TYR A 105 -7.80 -15.92 -4.53
C TYR A 105 -8.90 -16.81 -3.92
N LYS A 106 -9.13 -16.67 -2.61
CA LYS A 106 -10.15 -17.44 -1.90
C LYS A 106 -10.94 -16.57 -0.96
N SER A 107 -12.14 -16.19 -1.37
CA SER A 107 -13.08 -15.50 -0.49
C SER A 107 -13.91 -16.51 0.31
N ALA A 108 -14.05 -16.30 1.62
CA ALA A 108 -14.90 -17.09 2.49
C ALA A 108 -15.59 -16.14 3.48
N LEU A 109 -16.82 -15.77 3.16
CA LEU A 109 -17.59 -14.84 3.99
C LEU A 109 -18.07 -15.53 5.27
N ASN A 110 -18.16 -14.75 6.35
CA ASN A 110 -18.78 -15.22 7.57
C ASN A 110 -20.29 -15.43 7.34
N TYR A 111 -20.79 -16.64 7.62
CA TYR A 111 -22.18 -17.02 7.34
C TYR A 111 -23.20 -16.13 8.07
N THR A 112 -22.98 -15.87 9.37
CA THR A 112 -23.89 -15.06 10.18
C THR A 112 -23.98 -13.62 9.65
N ILE A 113 -22.82 -12.99 9.38
CA ILE A 113 -22.77 -11.63 8.83
C ILE A 113 -23.41 -11.60 7.45
N SER A 114 -23.12 -12.57 6.59
CA SER A 114 -23.72 -12.63 5.24
C SER A 114 -25.22 -12.77 5.26
N LYS A 115 -25.77 -13.44 6.27
CA LYS A 115 -27.21 -13.66 6.44
C LYS A 115 -27.90 -12.44 7.08
N GLU A 116 -27.33 -11.88 8.13
CA GLU A 116 -27.97 -10.86 8.97
C GLU A 116 -27.65 -9.43 8.51
N HIS A 117 -26.45 -9.23 7.96
CA HIS A 117 -25.92 -7.94 7.52
C HIS A 117 -25.17 -8.05 6.19
N PRO A 118 -25.83 -8.44 5.09
CA PRO A 118 -25.20 -8.58 3.79
C PRO A 118 -24.60 -7.28 3.25
N ASP A 119 -25.15 -6.15 3.69
CA ASP A 119 -24.66 -4.80 3.40
C ASP A 119 -23.23 -4.54 3.90
N TYR A 120 -22.75 -5.24 4.92
CA TYR A 120 -21.36 -5.11 5.40
C TYR A 120 -20.33 -5.65 4.39
N TYR A 121 -20.78 -6.42 3.41
CA TYR A 121 -19.94 -6.94 2.33
C TYR A 121 -20.10 -6.20 1.00
N LEU A 122 -20.73 -5.04 1.00
CA LEU A 122 -20.78 -4.19 -0.19
C LEU A 122 -19.36 -3.81 -0.63
N ASN A 123 -19.10 -3.87 -1.93
CA ASN A 123 -17.89 -3.30 -2.47
C ASN A 123 -17.95 -1.76 -2.41
N MET A 124 -16.80 -1.10 -2.56
CA MET A 124 -16.72 0.35 -2.39
C MET A 124 -17.52 1.13 -3.44
N GLY A 125 -17.71 0.58 -4.65
CA GLY A 125 -18.58 1.19 -5.66
C GLY A 125 -20.04 1.23 -5.21
N LEU A 126 -20.57 0.11 -4.73
CA LEU A 126 -21.93 0.05 -4.20
C LEU A 126 -22.09 0.87 -2.91
N THR A 127 -21.07 0.92 -2.05
CA THR A 127 -21.07 1.81 -0.88
C THR A 127 -21.15 3.28 -1.31
N ALA A 128 -20.44 3.68 -2.34
CA ALA A 128 -20.51 5.03 -2.89
C ALA A 128 -21.91 5.34 -3.47
N GLU A 129 -22.56 4.37 -4.13
CA GLU A 129 -23.94 4.52 -4.62
C GLU A 129 -24.95 4.70 -3.47
N GLU A 130 -24.81 3.98 -2.36
CA GLU A 130 -25.65 4.17 -1.18
C GLU A 130 -25.42 5.56 -0.55
N LEU A 131 -24.17 6.02 -0.44
CA LEU A 131 -23.87 7.39 0.01
C LEU A 131 -24.46 8.44 -0.93
N ALA A 132 -24.39 8.23 -2.25
CA ALA A 132 -24.99 9.15 -3.22
C ALA A 132 -26.49 9.28 -3.04
N LYS A 133 -27.19 8.19 -2.74
CA LYS A 133 -28.63 8.21 -2.42
C LYS A 133 -28.90 8.95 -1.11
N GLU A 134 -28.17 8.61 -0.05
CA GLU A 134 -28.38 9.18 1.30
C GLU A 134 -28.15 10.69 1.32
N TYR A 135 -27.07 11.15 0.66
CA TYR A 135 -26.70 12.57 0.64
C TYR A 135 -27.17 13.32 -0.61
N SER A 136 -27.99 12.70 -1.46
CA SER A 136 -28.52 13.28 -2.70
C SER A 136 -27.41 13.84 -3.61
N ILE A 137 -26.30 13.11 -3.75
CA ILE A 137 -25.20 13.49 -4.62
C ILE A 137 -25.58 13.18 -6.06
N THR A 138 -25.61 14.21 -6.91
CA THR A 138 -25.94 14.05 -8.33
C THR A 138 -24.75 13.60 -9.16
N ARG A 139 -25.01 13.18 -10.39
CA ARG A 139 -23.97 12.83 -11.36
C ARG A 139 -23.06 14.04 -11.65
N GLU A 140 -23.64 15.21 -11.80
CA GLU A 140 -22.92 16.44 -12.09
C GLU A 140 -21.98 16.82 -10.94
N MET A 141 -22.42 16.68 -9.69
CA MET A 141 -21.56 16.90 -8.51
C MET A 141 -20.38 15.93 -8.48
N SER A 142 -20.60 14.66 -8.82
CA SER A 142 -19.54 13.64 -8.90
C SER A 142 -18.54 13.94 -10.02
N ASP A 143 -19.03 14.35 -11.18
CA ASP A 143 -18.19 14.70 -12.35
C ASP A 143 -17.36 15.96 -12.07
N GLU A 144 -17.93 16.98 -11.44
CA GLU A 144 -17.21 18.19 -11.02
C GLU A 144 -16.12 17.89 -10.00
N PHE A 145 -16.44 17.07 -8.98
CA PHE A 145 -15.46 16.63 -7.99
C PHE A 145 -14.29 15.88 -8.65
N SER A 146 -14.59 14.97 -9.58
CA SER A 146 -13.59 14.19 -10.30
C SER A 146 -12.71 15.08 -11.17
N LEU A 147 -13.30 16.02 -11.89
CA LEU A 147 -12.56 17.00 -12.73
C LEU A 147 -11.62 17.84 -11.87
N ASN A 148 -12.10 18.37 -10.77
CA ASN A 148 -11.30 19.16 -9.84
C ASN A 148 -10.14 18.36 -9.25
N SER A 149 -10.37 17.07 -8.91
CA SER A 149 -9.32 16.17 -8.41
C SER A 149 -8.21 15.97 -9.45
N HIS A 150 -8.57 15.70 -10.70
CA HIS A 150 -7.60 15.57 -11.79
C HIS A 150 -6.82 16.86 -12.05
N GLN A 151 -7.48 18.00 -12.06
CA GLN A 151 -6.82 19.30 -12.26
C GLN A 151 -5.81 19.62 -11.16
N LYS A 152 -6.14 19.33 -9.89
CA LYS A 152 -5.21 19.47 -8.75
C LYS A 152 -3.99 18.56 -8.89
N ALA A 153 -4.18 17.29 -9.26
CA ALA A 153 -3.09 16.36 -9.47
C ALA A 153 -2.16 16.79 -10.61
N ILE A 154 -2.73 17.17 -11.76
CA ILE A 154 -1.96 17.67 -12.91
C ILE A 154 -1.18 18.94 -12.55
N HIS A 155 -1.79 19.86 -11.80
CA HIS A 155 -1.11 21.07 -11.33
C HIS A 155 0.08 20.73 -10.42
N ALA A 156 -0.11 19.85 -9.46
CA ALA A 156 0.94 19.42 -8.52
C ALA A 156 2.12 18.77 -9.27
N ILE A 157 1.83 17.87 -10.23
CA ILE A 157 2.84 17.23 -11.08
C ILE A 157 3.62 18.27 -11.89
N LYS A 158 2.91 19.20 -12.58
CA LYS A 158 3.56 20.26 -13.39
C LYS A 158 4.43 21.20 -12.54
N LYS A 159 4.07 21.42 -11.27
CA LYS A 159 4.85 22.22 -10.31
C LYS A 159 6.01 21.45 -9.70
N GLY A 160 6.11 20.15 -9.94
CA GLY A 160 7.17 19.29 -9.41
C GLY A 160 7.06 19.00 -7.91
N PHE A 161 5.88 19.13 -7.31
CA PHE A 161 5.69 18.92 -5.86
C PHE A 161 6.07 17.51 -5.39
N PHE A 162 6.00 16.52 -6.29
CA PHE A 162 6.32 15.12 -5.96
C PHE A 162 7.73 14.70 -6.39
N LYS A 163 8.54 15.63 -6.98
CA LYS A 163 9.81 15.26 -7.61
C LYS A 163 10.78 14.57 -6.66
N ASP A 164 10.84 15.04 -5.42
CA ASP A 164 11.76 14.53 -4.41
C ASP A 164 11.22 13.31 -3.65
N GLU A 165 9.98 12.91 -3.93
CA GLU A 165 9.30 11.78 -3.31
C GLU A 165 9.24 10.54 -4.22
N ILE A 166 9.67 10.66 -5.49
CA ILE A 166 9.53 9.61 -6.50
C ILE A 166 10.88 8.99 -6.81
N VAL A 167 10.91 7.67 -6.78
CA VAL A 167 12.03 6.83 -7.22
C VAL A 167 11.68 6.13 -8.52
N SER A 168 12.51 6.30 -9.54
CA SER A 168 12.37 5.55 -10.80
C SER A 168 12.79 4.09 -10.61
N ILE A 169 11.98 3.17 -11.10
CA ILE A 169 12.23 1.74 -11.04
C ILE A 169 12.23 1.18 -12.46
N GLU A 170 13.31 0.50 -12.84
CA GLU A 170 13.36 -0.24 -14.09
C GLU A 170 12.52 -1.51 -13.98
N VAL A 171 11.65 -1.73 -14.96
CA VAL A 171 10.82 -2.92 -15.09
C VAL A 171 11.09 -3.59 -16.45
N GLU A 172 11.14 -4.92 -16.46
CA GLU A 172 11.24 -5.69 -17.69
C GLU A 172 9.84 -6.11 -18.14
N GLU A 173 9.49 -5.78 -19.38
CA GLU A 173 8.27 -6.25 -20.02
C GLU A 173 8.63 -7.19 -21.17
N THR A 174 8.10 -8.42 -21.11
CA THR A 174 8.28 -9.39 -22.19
C THR A 174 7.03 -9.36 -23.08
N TYR A 175 7.20 -8.96 -24.32
CA TYR A 175 6.16 -9.00 -25.33
C TYR A 175 6.32 -10.28 -26.16
N ILE A 176 5.29 -11.09 -26.25
CA ILE A 176 5.22 -12.20 -27.20
C ILE A 176 4.69 -11.61 -28.50
N ASN A 177 5.56 -11.46 -29.49
CA ASN A 177 5.13 -11.17 -30.86
C ASN A 177 4.33 -12.39 -31.32
N LYS A 178 3.04 -12.22 -31.53
CA LYS A 178 2.21 -13.17 -32.28
C LYS A 178 2.39 -12.82 -33.76
N GLU A 179 3.39 -13.39 -34.40
CA GLU A 179 3.42 -13.56 -35.85
C GLU A 179 2.52 -14.73 -36.26
#